data_45c3afbd7eb82861acf2e87a5e03e277
#
_entry.id   45c3afbd7eb82861acf2e87a5e03e277
#
_cell.length_a   1.000
_cell.length_b   1.000
_cell.length_c   1.000
_cell.angle_alpha   90.00
_cell.angle_beta   90.00
_cell.angle_gamma   90.00
#
_symmetry.space_group_name_H-M   'P 1'
#
loop_
_entity.id
_entity.type
_entity.pdbx_description
1 polymer ?
#
loop_
_entity_poly.entity_id
_entity_poly.type
_entity_poly.pdbx_seq_one_letter_code
_entity_poly.pdbx_strand_id
1 'polypeptide(L)'
;MERIARQEKLQLASVQALGAVDSFTVGVYDTQKKAYRANHFEGSYEIVSLTGTVDTMQGAFYCHLHMSAGNAEGAVFGGHLNTARVSATCELLLREIPGRIDRERDASIGLNLWRFM
;
A
#
# COMPACT_ATOMS: atom_id res chain seq x y z
N MET A 1 10.11 -2.73 3.42
CA MET A 1 9.14 -3.86 3.46
C MET A 1 9.56 -5.01 2.55
N GLU A 2 9.84 -4.73 1.28
CA GLU A 2 10.25 -5.76 0.31
C GLU A 2 11.45 -6.58 0.79
N ARG A 3 12.47 -5.91 1.32
CA ARG A 3 13.67 -6.60 1.83
C ARG A 3 13.32 -7.62 2.92
N ILE A 4 12.45 -7.24 3.87
CA ILE A 4 12.02 -8.13 4.94
C ILE A 4 11.19 -9.29 4.38
N ALA A 5 10.28 -9.00 3.47
CA ALA A 5 9.45 -10.03 2.84
C ALA A 5 10.30 -11.07 2.09
N ARG A 6 11.33 -10.61 1.37
CA ARG A 6 12.24 -11.51 0.68
C ARG A 6 13.09 -12.32 1.67
N GLN A 7 13.62 -11.67 2.71
CA GLN A 7 14.44 -12.32 3.72
C GLN A 7 13.68 -13.42 4.46
N GLU A 8 12.42 -13.15 4.82
CA GLU A 8 11.56 -14.09 5.53
C GLU A 8 10.77 -15.01 4.60
N LYS A 9 10.95 -14.88 3.29
CA LYS A 9 10.26 -15.67 2.26
C LYS A 9 8.73 -15.59 2.37
N LEU A 10 8.22 -14.40 2.66
CA LEU A 10 6.78 -14.17 2.77
C LEU A 10 6.15 -14.21 1.39
N GLN A 11 5.13 -15.05 1.23
CA GLN A 11 4.34 -15.14 0.01
C GLN A 11 2.99 -14.46 0.13
N LEU A 12 2.47 -14.38 1.36
CA LEU A 12 1.20 -13.75 1.64
C LEU A 12 1.24 -13.20 3.06
N ALA A 13 0.98 -11.91 3.21
CA ALA A 13 0.92 -11.28 4.52
C ALA A 13 -0.07 -10.12 4.51
N SER A 14 -0.71 -9.89 5.64
CA SER A 14 -1.46 -8.66 5.87
C SER A 14 -0.52 -7.59 6.44
N VAL A 15 -0.79 -6.34 6.12
CA VAL A 15 0.03 -5.20 6.54
C VAL A 15 -0.83 -4.21 7.29
N GLN A 16 -0.34 -3.77 8.46
CA GLN A 16 -0.89 -2.65 9.21
C GLN A 16 0.26 -1.78 9.68
N ALA A 17 0.05 -0.46 9.70
CA ALA A 17 1.05 0.44 10.23
C ALA A 17 0.43 1.69 10.83
N LEU A 18 1.15 2.29 11.78
CA LEU A 18 0.91 3.63 12.27
C LEU A 18 2.26 4.34 12.41
N GLY A 19 2.23 5.66 12.46
CA GLY A 19 3.45 6.45 12.56
C GLY A 19 3.26 7.83 11.97
N ALA A 20 4.38 8.49 11.67
CA ALA A 20 4.39 9.85 11.13
C ALA A 20 5.11 9.89 9.79
N VAL A 21 4.57 10.70 8.90
CA VAL A 21 5.14 10.94 7.57
C VAL A 21 5.21 12.44 7.29
N ASP A 22 6.18 12.86 6.49
CA ASP A 22 6.31 14.27 6.09
C ASP A 22 6.14 14.49 4.59
N SER A 23 6.02 13.42 3.82
CA SER A 23 5.80 13.47 2.38
C SER A 23 5.13 12.17 1.95
N PHE A 24 4.03 12.26 1.23
CA PHE A 24 3.39 11.07 0.70
C PHE A 24 2.57 11.38 -0.54
N THR A 25 2.44 10.37 -1.39
CA THR A 25 1.64 10.41 -2.61
C THR A 25 0.63 9.29 -2.56
N VAL A 26 -0.62 9.63 -2.68
CA VAL A 26 -1.76 8.70 -2.70
C VAL A 26 -2.68 9.06 -3.85
N GLY A 27 -3.52 8.14 -4.25
CA GLY A 27 -4.42 8.45 -5.36
C GLY A 27 -5.55 7.47 -5.54
N VAL A 28 -6.28 7.70 -6.62
CA VAL A 28 -7.46 6.92 -7.00
C VAL A 28 -7.37 6.57 -8.47
N TYR A 29 -7.67 5.31 -8.78
CA TYR A 29 -7.72 4.84 -10.16
C TYR A 29 -9.15 4.91 -10.68
N ASP A 30 -9.31 5.56 -11.84
CA ASP A 30 -10.59 5.62 -12.56
C ASP A 30 -10.64 4.45 -13.56
N THR A 31 -11.51 3.49 -13.28
CA THR A 31 -11.61 2.27 -14.10
C THR A 31 -12.23 2.53 -15.46
N GLN A 32 -13.04 3.58 -15.60
CA GLN A 32 -13.65 3.93 -16.88
C GLN A 32 -12.65 4.60 -17.81
N LYS A 33 -11.94 5.60 -17.30
CA LYS A 33 -10.91 6.32 -18.05
C LYS A 33 -9.59 5.56 -18.11
N LYS A 34 -9.42 4.52 -17.29
CA LYS A 34 -8.17 3.80 -17.13
C LYS A 34 -7.01 4.75 -16.83
N ALA A 35 -7.27 5.70 -15.92
CA ALA A 35 -6.33 6.74 -15.54
C ALA A 35 -6.23 6.85 -14.02
N TYR A 36 -5.01 7.03 -13.53
CA TYR A 36 -4.72 7.18 -12.11
C TYR A 36 -4.49 8.65 -11.78
N ARG A 37 -5.21 9.16 -10.78
CA ARG A 37 -5.00 10.51 -10.27
C ARG A 37 -4.24 10.46 -8.95
N ALA A 38 -3.01 10.95 -8.96
CA ALA A 38 -2.16 11.04 -7.78
C ALA A 38 -2.25 12.43 -7.15
N ASN A 39 -2.24 12.45 -5.81
CA ASN A 39 -2.16 13.68 -5.02
C ASN A 39 -0.96 13.59 -4.10
N HIS A 40 -0.14 14.63 -4.09
CA HIS A 40 1.08 14.70 -3.28
C HIS A 40 0.89 15.67 -2.13
N PHE A 41 1.30 15.28 -0.93
CA PHE A 41 1.20 16.06 0.29
C PHE A 41 2.55 16.14 0.98
N GLU A 42 2.87 17.33 1.48
CA GLU A 42 4.06 17.56 2.30
C GLU A 42 3.69 18.33 3.56
N GLY A 43 4.36 18.04 4.66
CA GLY A 43 4.13 18.64 5.95
C GLY A 43 4.14 17.60 7.07
N SER A 44 3.64 17.99 8.22
CA SER A 44 3.55 17.09 9.38
C SER A 44 2.24 16.34 9.35
N TYR A 45 2.33 15.03 9.17
CA TYR A 45 1.17 14.14 9.13
C TYR A 45 1.41 12.92 10.01
N GLU A 46 0.32 12.42 10.59
CA GLU A 46 0.34 11.14 11.27
C GLU A 46 -0.54 10.15 10.51
N ILE A 47 -0.05 8.93 10.35
CA ILE A 47 -0.79 7.87 9.68
C ILE A 47 -2.02 7.51 10.53
N VAL A 48 -3.20 7.72 9.97
CA VAL A 48 -4.47 7.32 10.59
C VAL A 48 -4.72 5.84 10.34
N SER A 49 -4.46 5.39 9.11
CA SER A 49 -4.61 4.00 8.71
C SER A 49 -3.66 3.70 7.56
N LEU A 50 -2.98 2.58 7.69
CA LEU A 50 -2.26 1.96 6.57
C LEU A 50 -2.61 0.49 6.62
N THR A 51 -3.22 -0.01 5.56
CA THR A 51 -3.63 -1.41 5.45
C THR A 51 -3.35 -1.93 4.06
N GLY A 52 -3.15 -3.23 3.96
CA GLY A 52 -3.01 -3.87 2.68
C GLY A 52 -2.40 -5.24 2.77
N THR A 53 -1.78 -5.65 1.69
CA THR A 53 -1.21 -6.97 1.56
C THR A 53 0.16 -6.95 0.92
N VAL A 54 0.96 -7.92 1.30
CA VAL A 54 2.12 -8.39 0.55
C VAL A 54 1.70 -9.72 -0.07
N ASP A 55 1.90 -9.85 -1.35
CA ASP A 55 1.63 -11.07 -2.08
C ASP A 55 2.60 -11.20 -3.26
N THR A 56 2.22 -11.89 -4.30
CA THR A 56 3.10 -12.07 -5.45
C THR A 56 2.38 -11.74 -6.76
N MET A 57 3.15 -11.37 -7.76
CA MET A 57 2.71 -11.29 -9.14
C MET A 57 3.71 -12.03 -10.00
N GLN A 58 3.27 -13.12 -10.63
CA GLN A 58 4.13 -14.04 -11.38
C GLN A 58 5.32 -14.52 -10.51
N GLY A 59 5.04 -14.77 -9.23
CA GLY A 59 6.03 -15.23 -8.27
C GLY A 59 6.92 -14.16 -7.66
N ALA A 60 6.88 -12.93 -8.18
CA ALA A 60 7.69 -11.82 -7.66
C ALA A 60 6.93 -11.05 -6.58
N PHE A 61 7.67 -10.41 -5.67
CA PHE A 61 7.09 -9.57 -4.63
C PHE A 61 6.12 -8.54 -5.21
N TYR A 62 4.97 -8.43 -4.56
CA TYR A 62 3.98 -7.42 -4.87
C TYR A 62 3.39 -6.88 -3.57
N CYS A 63 3.20 -5.58 -3.51
CA CYS A 63 2.67 -4.90 -2.32
C CYS A 63 1.53 -3.99 -2.74
N HIS A 64 0.39 -4.11 -2.08
CA HIS A 64 -0.78 -3.27 -2.32
C HIS A 64 -1.24 -2.67 -1.01
N LEU A 65 -1.04 -1.36 -0.86
CA LEU A 65 -1.34 -0.64 0.37
C LEU A 65 -2.25 0.55 0.09
N HIS A 66 -3.17 0.79 0.99
CA HIS A 66 -3.91 2.04 1.08
C HIS A 66 -3.51 2.76 2.36
N MET A 67 -3.41 4.07 2.30
CA MET A 67 -3.01 4.87 3.45
C MET A 67 -3.84 6.13 3.55
N SER A 68 -4.15 6.53 4.78
CA SER A 68 -4.65 7.87 5.10
C SER A 68 -3.78 8.48 6.20
N ALA A 69 -3.60 9.80 6.14
CA ALA A 69 -2.80 10.53 7.11
C ALA A 69 -3.46 11.87 7.43
N GLY A 70 -3.38 12.28 8.68
CA GLY A 70 -4.02 13.48 9.19
C GLY A 70 -3.00 14.56 9.53
N ASN A 71 -3.36 15.81 9.30
CA ASN A 71 -2.55 16.97 9.63
C ASN A 71 -2.90 17.54 11.02
N ALA A 72 -2.25 18.66 11.38
CA ALA A 72 -2.44 19.28 12.70
C ALA A 72 -3.86 19.76 12.94
N GLU A 73 -4.61 20.07 11.92
CA GLU A 73 -6.02 20.49 12.00
C GLU A 73 -6.98 19.31 12.01
N GLY A 74 -6.46 18.07 11.92
CA GLY A 74 -7.29 16.88 11.87
C GLY A 74 -7.87 16.56 10.51
N ALA A 75 -7.45 17.29 9.46
CA ALA A 75 -7.85 16.96 8.09
C ALA A 75 -7.11 15.71 7.64
N VAL A 76 -7.82 14.78 7.01
CA VAL A 76 -7.30 13.48 6.61
C VAL A 76 -7.37 13.33 5.10
N PHE A 77 -6.26 12.93 4.51
CA PHE A 77 -6.15 12.65 3.07
C PHE A 77 -5.64 11.24 2.88
N GLY A 78 -6.15 10.55 1.87
CA GLY A 78 -5.76 9.18 1.65
C GLY A 78 -6.13 8.63 0.29
N GLY A 79 -5.75 7.40 0.08
CA GLY A 79 -6.01 6.64 -1.13
C GLY A 79 -5.04 5.48 -1.28
N HIS A 80 -4.94 4.98 -2.51
CA HIS A 80 -3.92 4.01 -2.86
C HIS A 80 -2.53 4.62 -2.64
N LEU A 81 -1.67 3.92 -1.90
CA LEU A 81 -0.35 4.44 -1.55
C LEU A 81 0.64 4.19 -2.68
N ASN A 82 1.27 5.27 -3.15
CA ASN A 82 2.39 5.20 -4.06
C ASN A 82 3.72 5.27 -3.31
N THR A 83 3.94 6.37 -2.58
CA THR A 83 5.16 6.58 -1.80
C THR A 83 4.83 7.33 -0.52
N ALA A 84 5.64 7.09 0.50
CA ALA A 84 5.57 7.84 1.75
C ALA A 84 6.96 7.86 2.38
N ARG A 85 7.29 9.00 3.00
CA ARG A 85 8.53 9.16 3.75
C ARG A 85 8.23 9.25 5.24
N VAL A 86 8.76 8.32 6.00
CA VAL A 86 8.64 8.32 7.46
C VAL A 86 9.46 9.47 8.03
N SER A 87 8.86 10.32 8.86
CA SER A 87 9.53 11.46 9.45
C SER A 87 10.07 11.18 10.84
N ALA A 88 9.28 10.57 11.71
CA ALA A 88 9.70 10.23 13.06
C ALA A 88 9.83 8.72 13.21
N THR A 89 8.72 8.02 13.17
CA THR A 89 8.70 6.58 13.35
C THR A 89 7.55 5.96 12.56
N CYS A 90 7.68 4.68 12.27
CA CYS A 90 6.60 3.88 11.71
C CYS A 90 6.63 2.51 12.35
N GLU A 91 5.54 2.18 13.02
CA GLU A 91 5.34 0.85 13.58
C GLU A 91 4.56 0.04 12.56
N LEU A 92 5.20 -0.96 11.98
CA LEU A 92 4.66 -1.73 10.87
C LEU A 92 4.58 -3.20 11.26
N LEU A 93 3.39 -3.76 11.13
CA LEU A 93 3.14 -5.18 11.36
C LEU A 93 2.94 -5.90 10.04
N LEU A 94 3.67 -7.00 9.88
CA LEU A 94 3.48 -7.95 8.80
C LEU A 94 3.01 -9.26 9.43
N ARG A 95 1.77 -9.64 9.14
CA ARG A 95 1.22 -10.90 9.62
C ARG A 95 1.21 -11.90 8.49
N GLU A 96 2.04 -12.92 8.57
CA GLU A 96 2.06 -13.97 7.58
C GLU A 96 0.76 -14.76 7.60
N ILE A 97 0.25 -15.05 6.42
CA ILE A 97 -0.95 -15.87 6.22
C ILE A 97 -0.51 -17.11 5.48
N PRO A 98 -0.81 -18.32 6.00
CA PRO A 98 -0.48 -19.55 5.28
C PRO A 98 -1.18 -19.59 3.93
N GLY A 99 -0.43 -19.93 2.89
CA GLY A 99 -0.95 -20.01 1.54
C GLY A 99 -0.27 -19.05 0.60
N ARG A 100 -0.83 -18.97 -0.58
CA ARG A 100 -0.27 -18.15 -1.64
C ARG A 100 -1.39 -17.61 -2.52
N ILE A 101 -1.30 -16.31 -2.82
CA ILE A 101 -2.17 -15.65 -3.79
C ILE A 101 -1.26 -14.95 -4.79
N ASP A 102 -1.50 -15.21 -6.07
CA ASP A 102 -0.81 -14.51 -7.15
C ASP A 102 -1.73 -13.47 -7.78
N ARG A 103 -1.17 -12.60 -8.60
CA ARG A 103 -1.92 -11.57 -9.31
C ARG A 103 -1.73 -11.71 -10.80
N GLU A 104 -2.76 -11.31 -11.53
CA GLU A 104 -2.67 -11.14 -12.97
C GLU A 104 -3.35 -9.85 -13.39
N ARG A 105 -2.88 -9.31 -14.51
CA ARG A 105 -3.45 -8.09 -15.06
C ARG A 105 -4.80 -8.38 -15.70
N ASP A 106 -5.81 -7.63 -15.27
CA ASP A 106 -7.12 -7.62 -15.92
C ASP A 106 -7.13 -6.50 -16.96
N ALA A 107 -7.16 -6.87 -18.24
CA ALA A 107 -7.10 -5.90 -19.33
C ALA A 107 -8.35 -5.05 -19.43
N SER A 108 -9.50 -5.54 -18.96
CA SER A 108 -10.76 -4.80 -19.06
C SER A 108 -10.80 -3.59 -18.15
N ILE A 109 -10.21 -3.67 -16.96
CA ILE A 109 -10.17 -2.57 -16.00
C ILE A 109 -8.76 -1.96 -15.83
N GLY A 110 -7.71 -2.65 -16.30
CA GLY A 110 -6.34 -2.16 -16.27
C GLY A 110 -5.65 -2.29 -14.92
N LEU A 111 -6.10 -3.19 -14.07
CA LEU A 111 -5.55 -3.41 -12.73
C LEU A 111 -5.00 -4.83 -12.58
N ASN A 112 -4.07 -4.96 -11.62
CA ASN A 112 -3.53 -6.26 -11.24
C ASN A 112 -4.39 -6.84 -10.12
N LEU A 113 -5.18 -7.83 -10.44
CA LEU A 113 -6.16 -8.43 -9.52
C LEU A 113 -5.66 -9.76 -8.96
N TRP A 114 -6.17 -10.10 -7.78
CA TRP A 114 -5.92 -11.41 -7.21
C TRP A 114 -6.44 -12.51 -8.12
N ARG A 115 -5.61 -13.52 -8.27
CA ARG A 115 -5.95 -14.73 -8.96
C ARG A 115 -5.90 -15.88 -7.96
N PHE A 116 -7.03 -16.49 -7.72
CA PHE A 116 -7.11 -17.63 -6.81
C PHE A 116 -6.69 -18.91 -7.55
N MET A 117 -5.86 -19.66 -6.89
CA MET A 117 -5.27 -20.90 -7.44
C MET A 117 -5.89 -22.13 -6.82
#